data_e10f4429046a6851ded80ada30715610
#
_entry.id   e10f4429046a6851ded80ada30715610
#
_cell.length_a   1.000
_cell.length_b   1.000
_cell.length_c   1.000
_cell.angle_alpha   90.00
_cell.angle_beta   90.00
_cell.angle_gamma   90.00
#
_symmetry.space_group_name_H-M   'P 1'
#
loop_
_entity.id
_entity.type
_entity.pdbx_description
1 polymer ?
#
loop_
_entity_poly.entity_id
_entity_poly.type
_entity_poly.pdbx_seq_one_letter_code
_entity_poly.pdbx_strand_id
1 'polypeptide(L)'
;MRRAGYGSGVAQDPALAEAVAAAVLAHPGVAALSGGPFGSIASYLPRRRVVGVRLPLAETDPVEIAVVARMGVPLPRLADELGAAVAAVLGPVAVDVTVADVEATEPAL
;
A
#
# COMPACT_ATOMS: atom_id res chain seq x y z
N MET A 1 15.39 21.37 -3.89
CA MET A 1 14.67 21.18 -3.97
C MET A 1 13.85 21.03 -3.46
N ARG A 2 13.49 21.11 -3.41
CA ARG A 2 12.66 21.07 -2.96
C ARG A 2 11.85 20.15 -2.99
N ARG A 3 11.52 19.67 -2.40
CA ARG A 3 10.57 18.95 -2.49
C ARG A 3 9.38 19.51 -2.36
N ALA A 4 9.29 20.69 -2.60
CA ALA A 4 8.13 21.45 -2.34
C ALA A 4 6.88 20.87 -2.96
N GLY A 5 6.96 20.36 -4.11
CA GLY A 5 5.80 19.75 -4.74
C GLY A 5 5.61 18.29 -4.45
N TYR A 6 6.40 17.77 -3.54
CA TYR A 6 6.41 16.35 -3.36
C TYR A 6 5.05 15.78 -2.98
N GLY A 7 4.42 16.33 -1.98
CA GLY A 7 3.14 15.80 -1.51
C GLY A 7 2.07 15.85 -2.55
N SER A 8 1.90 16.99 -3.20
CA SER A 8 0.86 17.08 -4.21
C SER A 8 1.21 16.29 -5.46
N GLY A 9 2.49 16.21 -5.81
CA GLY A 9 2.91 15.37 -6.93
C GLY A 9 2.62 13.91 -6.67
N VAL A 10 2.90 13.45 -5.46
CA VAL A 10 2.64 12.05 -5.10
C VAL A 10 1.14 11.76 -5.20
N ALA A 11 0.30 12.66 -4.67
CA ALA A 11 -1.13 12.44 -4.67
C ALA A 11 -1.72 12.37 -6.07
N GLN A 12 -1.08 13.00 -7.03
CA GLN A 12 -1.60 13.10 -8.38
C GLN A 12 -0.96 12.16 -9.38
N ASP A 13 0.06 11.44 -8.97
CA ASP A 13 0.87 10.67 -9.91
C ASP A 13 0.42 9.21 -9.96
N PRO A 14 -0.26 8.81 -11.05
CA PRO A 14 -0.71 7.42 -11.17
C PRO A 14 0.43 6.42 -11.18
N ALA A 15 1.59 6.82 -11.70
CA ALA A 15 2.73 5.89 -11.74
C ALA A 15 3.20 5.55 -10.34
N LEU A 16 3.14 6.49 -9.40
CA LEU A 16 3.55 6.24 -8.03
C LEU A 16 2.57 5.31 -7.31
N ALA A 17 1.27 5.51 -7.53
CA ALA A 17 0.28 4.63 -6.93
C ALA A 17 0.47 3.20 -7.42
N GLU A 18 0.72 3.04 -8.71
CA GLU A 18 0.93 1.72 -9.27
C GLU A 18 2.24 1.11 -8.82
N ALA A 19 3.28 1.92 -8.67
CA ALA A 19 4.57 1.43 -8.19
C ALA A 19 4.47 0.94 -6.75
N VAL A 20 3.72 1.66 -5.92
CA VAL A 20 3.48 1.23 -4.54
C VAL A 20 2.71 -0.09 -4.54
N ALA A 21 1.66 -0.19 -5.34
CA ALA A 21 0.87 -1.41 -5.42
C ALA A 21 1.76 -2.60 -5.84
N ALA A 22 2.61 -2.40 -6.83
CA ALA A 22 3.49 -3.45 -7.30
C ALA A 22 4.49 -3.87 -6.21
N ALA A 23 5.04 -2.89 -5.50
CA ALA A 23 6.00 -3.19 -4.43
C ALA A 23 5.35 -3.99 -3.30
N VAL A 24 4.12 -3.64 -2.95
CA VAL A 24 3.38 -4.35 -1.90
C VAL A 24 3.07 -5.77 -2.36
N LEU A 25 2.59 -5.92 -3.58
CA LEU A 25 2.24 -7.24 -4.10
C LEU A 25 3.45 -8.14 -4.31
N ALA A 26 4.63 -7.56 -4.41
CA ALA A 26 5.85 -8.35 -4.55
C ALA A 26 6.25 -9.04 -3.25
N HIS A 27 5.70 -8.61 -2.11
CA HIS A 27 6.06 -9.23 -0.84
C HIS A 27 5.40 -10.60 -0.75
N PRO A 28 6.16 -11.64 -0.41
CA PRO A 28 5.62 -13.00 -0.40
C PRO A 28 4.54 -13.23 0.65
N GLY A 29 4.45 -12.39 1.66
CA GLY A 29 3.40 -12.51 2.68
C GLY A 29 2.09 -11.87 2.30
N VAL A 30 2.01 -11.22 1.14
CA VAL A 30 0.80 -10.53 0.69
C VAL A 30 0.11 -11.39 -0.36
N ALA A 31 -1.15 -11.72 -0.12
CA ALA A 31 -1.94 -12.48 -1.08
C ALA A 31 -2.61 -11.55 -2.08
N ALA A 32 -3.02 -10.36 -1.65
CA ALA A 32 -3.73 -9.42 -2.51
C ALA A 32 -3.79 -8.06 -1.85
N LEU A 33 -4.13 -7.05 -2.62
CA LEU A 33 -4.51 -5.75 -2.10
C LEU A 33 -6.00 -5.76 -1.79
N SER A 34 -6.40 -4.93 -0.84
CA SER A 34 -7.80 -4.83 -0.41
C SER A 34 -8.17 -3.37 -0.25
N GLY A 35 -9.44 -3.04 -0.45
CA GLY A 35 -9.91 -1.68 -0.21
C GLY A 35 -10.11 -1.35 1.27
N GLY A 36 -9.83 -2.29 2.17
CA GLY A 36 -10.07 -2.13 3.58
C GLY A 36 -11.50 -2.46 3.93
N PRO A 37 -11.86 -2.37 5.22
CA PRO A 37 -13.19 -2.79 5.67
C PRO A 37 -14.33 -2.01 5.01
N PHE A 38 -14.08 -0.77 4.62
CA PHE A 38 -15.11 0.07 4.03
C PHE A 38 -14.86 0.40 2.57
N GLY A 39 -13.85 -0.23 1.95
CA GLY A 39 -13.55 0.00 0.56
C GLY A 39 -12.97 1.36 0.24
N SER A 40 -12.52 2.10 1.26
CA SER A 40 -12.09 3.48 1.06
C SER A 40 -10.61 3.63 0.79
N ILE A 41 -9.83 2.57 0.90
CA ILE A 41 -8.38 2.67 0.68
C ILE A 41 -8.12 2.41 -0.80
N ALA A 42 -8.02 3.51 -1.54
CA ALA A 42 -7.81 3.45 -2.97
C ALA A 42 -7.28 4.77 -3.45
N SER A 43 -6.56 4.75 -4.56
CA SER A 43 -6.14 5.94 -5.29
C SER A 43 -6.98 6.00 -6.55
N TYR A 44 -7.60 7.16 -6.78
CA TYR A 44 -8.50 7.34 -7.91
C TYR A 44 -7.75 8.07 -9.01
N LEU A 45 -7.64 7.41 -10.14
CA LEU A 45 -6.91 7.90 -11.30
C LEU A 45 -7.90 8.12 -12.43
N PRO A 46 -7.56 8.91 -13.44
CA PRO A 46 -8.43 9.00 -14.60
C PRO A 46 -8.70 7.61 -15.16
N ARG A 47 -9.96 7.25 -15.27
CA ARG A 47 -10.41 6.00 -15.89
C ARG A 47 -10.20 4.74 -15.08
N ARG A 48 -9.61 4.84 -13.89
CA ARG A 48 -9.42 3.64 -13.06
C ARG A 48 -9.06 4.05 -11.65
N ARG A 49 -8.96 3.06 -10.80
CA ARG A 49 -8.48 3.29 -9.44
C ARG A 49 -7.51 2.18 -9.07
N VAL A 50 -6.63 2.47 -8.13
CA VAL A 50 -5.72 1.49 -7.57
C VAL A 50 -6.23 1.16 -6.17
N VAL A 51 -6.83 0.00 -6.03
CA VAL A 51 -7.41 -0.43 -4.75
C VAL A 51 -6.28 -0.86 -3.83
N GLY A 52 -6.40 -0.51 -2.56
CA GLY A 52 -5.44 -0.93 -1.54
C GLY A 52 -4.29 0.02 -1.32
N VAL A 53 -4.21 1.10 -2.10
CA VAL A 53 -3.16 2.10 -1.94
C VAL A 53 -3.82 3.46 -1.97
N ARG A 54 -3.65 4.23 -0.90
CA ARG A 54 -4.10 5.62 -0.89
C ARG A 54 -2.91 6.52 -0.60
N LEU A 55 -2.52 7.30 -1.60
CA LEU A 55 -1.42 8.23 -1.46
C LEU A 55 -1.85 9.44 -0.65
N PRO A 56 -0.90 10.10 0.02
CA PRO A 56 -1.28 11.23 0.88
C PRO A 56 -1.76 12.40 0.06
N LEU A 57 -2.76 13.10 0.61
CA LEU A 57 -3.25 14.35 0.02
C LEU A 57 -2.49 15.55 0.56
N ALA A 58 -1.87 15.40 1.72
CA ALA A 58 -1.03 16.42 2.33
C ALA A 58 0.25 15.77 2.81
N GLU A 59 1.30 16.55 2.96
CA GLU A 59 2.60 16.02 3.34
C GLU A 59 2.57 15.30 4.69
N THR A 60 1.69 15.73 5.57
CA THR A 60 1.61 15.14 6.90
C THR A 60 0.77 13.87 6.95
N ASP A 61 0.06 13.58 5.87
CA ASP A 61 -0.78 12.39 5.84
C ASP A 61 0.07 11.16 5.57
N PRO A 62 -0.26 10.04 6.17
CA PRO A 62 0.43 8.79 5.83
C PRO A 62 -0.05 8.23 4.50
N VAL A 63 0.78 7.41 3.91
CA VAL A 63 0.33 6.53 2.84
C VAL A 63 -0.44 5.41 3.52
N GLU A 64 -1.60 5.06 2.99
CA GLU A 64 -2.39 3.96 3.54
C GLU A 64 -2.39 2.82 2.56
N ILE A 65 -2.10 1.64 3.06
CA ILE A 65 -2.22 0.43 2.26
C ILE A 65 -3.07 -0.58 3.01
N ALA A 66 -3.81 -1.37 2.27
CA ALA A 66 -4.61 -2.43 2.86
C ALA A 66 -4.38 -3.70 2.06
N VAL A 67 -4.12 -4.77 2.79
CA VAL A 67 -3.72 -6.03 2.18
C VAL A 67 -4.50 -7.18 2.75
N VAL A 68 -4.54 -8.26 1.99
CA VAL A 68 -4.90 -9.59 2.47
C VAL A 68 -3.59 -10.32 2.69
N ALA A 69 -3.32 -10.72 3.92
CA ALA A 69 -2.08 -11.40 4.25
C ALA A 69 -2.24 -12.91 4.10
N ARG A 70 -1.14 -13.58 3.85
CA ARG A 70 -1.16 -15.04 3.85
C ARG A 70 -1.13 -15.54 5.28
N MET A 71 -1.86 -16.61 5.54
CA MET A 71 -1.89 -17.20 6.87
C MET A 71 -0.49 -17.65 7.29
N GLY A 72 -0.17 -17.45 8.54
CA GLY A 72 1.12 -17.88 9.08
C GLY A 72 2.19 -16.81 9.04
N VAL A 73 1.94 -15.70 8.36
CA VAL A 73 2.91 -14.60 8.31
C VAL A 73 2.80 -13.78 9.59
N PRO A 74 3.90 -13.50 10.29
CA PRO A 74 3.84 -12.62 11.47
C PRO A 74 3.43 -11.22 11.04
N LEU A 75 2.25 -10.78 11.48
CA LEU A 75 1.68 -9.54 10.97
C LEU A 75 2.46 -8.28 11.34
N PRO A 76 3.01 -8.15 12.56
CA PRO A 76 3.81 -6.96 12.85
C PRO A 76 5.05 -6.86 11.97
N ARG A 77 5.68 -7.98 11.68
CA ARG A 77 6.83 -8.00 10.79
C ARG A 77 6.44 -7.67 9.37
N LEU A 78 5.31 -8.21 8.93
CA LEU A 78 4.79 -7.91 7.60
C LEU A 78 4.56 -6.40 7.47
N ALA A 79 3.92 -5.79 8.47
CA ALA A 79 3.65 -4.36 8.43
C ALA A 79 4.94 -3.55 8.32
N ASP A 80 5.96 -3.92 9.08
CA ASP A 80 7.24 -3.21 9.02
C ASP A 80 7.89 -3.37 7.65
N GLU A 81 7.84 -4.56 7.09
CA GLU A 81 8.46 -4.81 5.80
C GLU A 81 7.72 -4.12 4.67
N LEU A 82 6.38 -4.06 4.77
CA LEU A 82 5.61 -3.33 3.78
C LEU A 82 5.86 -1.82 3.87
N GLY A 83 5.98 -1.31 5.09
CA GLY A 83 6.34 0.09 5.26
C GLY A 83 7.68 0.42 4.61
N ALA A 84 8.67 -0.46 4.77
CA ALA A 84 9.97 -0.27 4.14
C ALA A 84 9.86 -0.34 2.62
N ALA A 85 9.04 -1.24 2.10
CA ALA A 85 8.88 -1.36 0.65
C ALA A 85 8.24 -0.11 0.06
N VAL A 86 7.26 0.46 0.75
CA VAL A 86 6.63 1.70 0.29
C VAL A 86 7.63 2.85 0.36
N ALA A 87 8.41 2.93 1.42
CA ALA A 87 9.41 3.98 1.56
C ALA A 87 10.49 3.87 0.50
N ALA A 88 10.78 2.68 0.02
CA ALA A 88 11.73 2.50 -1.06
C ALA A 88 11.23 3.12 -2.37
N VAL A 89 9.91 3.20 -2.54
CA VAL A 89 9.31 3.81 -3.73
C VAL A 89 9.15 5.31 -3.55
N LEU A 90 8.64 5.74 -2.40
CA LEU A 90 8.22 7.12 -2.20
C LEU A 90 9.21 7.98 -1.42
N GLY A 91 10.21 7.37 -0.81
CA GLY A 91 11.08 8.06 0.12
C GLY A 91 10.52 8.01 1.54
N PRO A 92 11.15 8.70 2.49
CA PRO A 92 10.73 8.65 3.88
C PRO A 92 9.30 9.16 4.05
N VAL A 93 8.41 8.27 4.40
CA VAL A 93 6.99 8.61 4.57
C VAL A 93 6.39 7.68 5.60
N ALA A 94 5.42 8.17 6.34
CA ALA A 94 4.67 7.34 7.27
C ALA A 94 3.75 6.44 6.46
N VAL A 95 3.64 5.19 6.87
CA VAL A 95 2.81 4.22 6.16
C VAL A 95 1.89 3.54 7.18
N ASP A 96 0.58 3.62 6.92
CA ASP A 96 -0.40 2.90 7.71
C ASP A 96 -0.76 1.63 6.96
N VAL A 97 -0.56 0.51 7.59
CA VAL A 97 -0.83 -0.79 6.99
C VAL A 97 -2.06 -1.39 7.66
N THR A 98 -3.08 -1.69 6.88
CA THR A 98 -4.26 -2.40 7.34
C THR A 98 -4.20 -3.81 6.79
N VAL A 99 -4.28 -4.80 7.67
CA VAL A 99 -4.46 -6.18 7.25
C VAL A 99 -5.96 -6.43 7.30
N ALA A 100 -6.58 -6.39 6.13
CA ALA A 100 -8.04 -6.47 6.05
C ALA A 100 -8.56 -7.90 6.18
N ASP A 101 -7.72 -8.86 5.86
CA ASP A 101 -8.11 -10.26 5.92
C ASP A 101 -6.86 -11.13 5.87
N VAL A 102 -7.02 -12.39 6.21
CA VAL A 102 -5.95 -13.37 6.15
C VAL A 102 -6.45 -14.53 5.32
N GLU A 103 -5.69 -14.87 4.29
CA GLU A 103 -6.08 -15.92 3.37
C GLU A 103 -5.32 -17.20 3.71
N ALA A 104 -6.05 -18.28 3.85
CA ALA A 104 -5.43 -19.56 4.12
C ALA A 104 -4.57 -19.99 2.94
N THR A 105 -3.41 -20.55 3.25
CA THR A 105 -2.57 -21.10 2.21
C THR A 105 -3.26 -22.32 1.64
N GLU A 106 -3.26 -22.41 0.33
CA GLU A 106 -3.87 -23.54 -0.33
C GLU A 106 -3.13 -24.81 0.05
N PRO A 107 -3.79 -25.80 0.62
CA PRO A 107 -3.10 -27.02 0.96
C PRO A 107 -2.66 -27.78 -0.28
N ALA A 108 -1.49 -28.37 -0.18
CA ALA A 108 -1.02 -29.22 -1.27
C ALA A 108 -1.83 -30.52 -1.23
N LEU A 109 -2.31 -30.93 -2.33
CA LEU A 109 -3.08 -32.17 -2.40
C LEU A 109 -2.38 -33.25 -3.18
#